data_b9a378a0ca60e57458a67c1ae6bc2394
#
_entry.id   b9a378a0ca60e57458a67c1ae6bc2394
#
_cell.length_a   1.000
_cell.length_b   1.000
_cell.length_c   1.000
_cell.angle_alpha   90.00
_cell.angle_beta   90.00
_cell.angle_gamma   90.00
#
_symmetry.space_group_name_H-M   'P 1'
#
loop_
_entity.id
_entity.type
_entity.pdbx_description
1 polymer ?
#
loop_
_entity_poly.entity_id
_entity_poly.type
_entity_poly.pdbx_seq_one_letter_code
_entity_poly.pdbx_strand_id
1 'polypeptide(L)'
;VLSFDKHHLEVALLSEIFLYNDLRRQKERFEPLVKGRVGFYTCGPTVYDYFHIGNARPFIVFDALRRFLEQKGFEVIYVQNFTDIDDKMINRAAELGISVGELADRFIEAYYEDADALGIRRPTVAPKATEHIPEIISLVERILERGHAYIAGKDVFFDVQSFKDYGKLSRQTLEDLQSGARVEVNPLKRHPLDFVLWKAEKPGEPSWDSPWGKGRPGWHVECSAMSMKYLGDTLDIHAGGSDLIFPHHENEIAQAEAATGKPFVRYWIHNGYLMINEEKMSKSLGNFLTARNAREQFHPLAIRLFMLSAHYRSPINFSPENLSQAQAGVERLRNCWYDLANSPVDSTQEKQNRDEKVQAIETARRRFDESLCDDFNTAGAMGFLFEAVRIINQTIAEERVIHEGFRKAATDFLSYADEVLGIIGTPGDSAAGEPGEEKILVLIEERNAARKRKDFAKADAIRDELASLGIILEDTPEGTRWKRALKPHHNA
;
A
#
# COMPACT_ATOMS: atom_id res chain seq x y z
N VAL A 1 -4.32 25.53 11.16
CA VAL A 1 -4.87 24.82 12.33
C VAL A 1 -6.36 24.75 12.14
N LEU A 2 -6.86 23.70 11.50
CA LEU A 2 -8.28 23.41 11.33
C LEU A 2 -8.79 22.79 12.63
N SER A 3 -9.75 23.42 13.28
CA SER A 3 -10.42 22.88 14.45
C SER A 3 -11.30 21.70 14.01
N PHE A 4 -10.87 20.49 14.29
CA PHE A 4 -11.69 19.30 14.14
C PHE A 4 -12.84 19.35 15.16
N ASP A 5 -14.06 19.28 14.64
CA ASP A 5 -15.31 19.33 15.42
C ASP A 5 -15.40 18.08 16.31
N LYS A 6 -15.53 18.25 17.61
CA LYS A 6 -15.63 17.17 18.62
C LYS A 6 -16.76 16.15 18.33
N HIS A 7 -17.78 16.54 17.57
CA HIS A 7 -18.89 15.66 17.21
C HIS A 7 -18.49 14.55 16.20
N HIS A 8 -17.47 14.80 15.36
CA HIS A 8 -16.94 13.78 14.45
C HIS A 8 -16.09 12.72 15.17
N LEU A 9 -15.47 13.07 16.29
CA LEU A 9 -14.73 12.13 17.13
C LEU A 9 -15.63 11.13 17.89
N GLU A 10 -16.82 11.53 18.29
CA GLU A 10 -17.73 10.63 19.02
C GLU A 10 -18.38 9.57 18.13
N VAL A 11 -18.66 9.86 16.85
CA VAL A 11 -19.22 8.88 15.90
C VAL A 11 -18.15 7.90 15.39
N ALA A 12 -16.90 8.34 15.25
CA ALA A 12 -15.78 7.49 14.83
C ALA A 12 -15.36 6.43 15.86
N LEU A 13 -15.70 6.64 17.13
CA LEU A 13 -15.36 5.73 18.25
C LEU A 13 -16.36 4.55 18.42
N LEU A 14 -17.43 4.47 17.64
CA LEU A 14 -18.54 3.53 17.90
C LEU A 14 -18.50 2.23 17.11
N SER A 15 -17.69 2.09 16.08
CA SER A 15 -17.60 0.83 15.33
C SER A 15 -16.36 0.04 15.75
N GLU A 16 -16.59 -1.15 16.28
CA GLU A 16 -15.51 -2.07 16.61
C GLU A 16 -14.82 -2.54 15.32
N ILE A 17 -13.49 -2.52 15.32
CA ILE A 17 -12.69 -3.01 14.19
C ILE A 17 -12.41 -4.50 14.41
N PHE A 18 -12.67 -5.30 13.39
CA PHE A 18 -12.31 -6.70 13.34
C PHE A 18 -11.28 -6.91 12.23
N LEU A 19 -10.23 -7.70 12.50
CA LEU A 19 -9.22 -8.08 11.53
C LEU A 19 -9.07 -9.60 11.53
N TYR A 20 -8.92 -10.17 10.34
CA TYR A 20 -8.62 -11.59 10.23
C TYR A 20 -7.16 -11.85 10.60
N ASN A 21 -6.97 -12.70 11.61
CA ASN A 21 -5.65 -13.07 12.09
C ASN A 21 -5.24 -14.41 11.48
N ASP A 22 -4.23 -14.41 10.62
CA ASP A 22 -3.77 -15.63 9.93
C ASP A 22 -3.21 -16.67 10.89
N LEU A 23 -2.63 -16.26 12.02
CA LEU A 23 -2.14 -17.20 13.05
C LEU A 23 -3.30 -17.99 13.68
N ARG A 24 -4.45 -17.35 13.91
CA ARG A 24 -5.62 -17.94 14.55
C ARG A 24 -6.70 -18.36 13.57
N ARG A 25 -6.59 -17.97 12.29
CA ARG A 25 -7.53 -18.29 11.20
C ARG A 25 -8.97 -17.84 11.47
N GLN A 26 -9.13 -16.71 12.15
CA GLN A 26 -10.44 -16.13 12.47
C GLN A 26 -10.38 -14.60 12.51
N LYS A 27 -11.53 -13.97 12.34
CA LYS A 27 -11.67 -12.55 12.62
C LYS A 27 -11.67 -12.32 14.13
N GLU A 28 -10.88 -11.35 14.56
CA GLU A 28 -10.75 -10.97 15.95
C GLU A 28 -10.96 -9.47 16.10
N ARG A 29 -11.57 -9.06 17.21
CA ARG A 29 -11.65 -7.66 17.57
C ARG A 29 -10.26 -7.08 17.70
N PHE A 30 -10.01 -5.97 17.02
CA PHE A 30 -8.73 -5.30 17.08
C PHE A 30 -8.58 -4.51 18.37
N GLU A 31 -7.60 -4.88 19.17
CA GLU A 31 -7.24 -4.22 20.40
C GLU A 31 -5.71 -4.02 20.43
N PRO A 32 -5.20 -2.78 20.30
CA PRO A 32 -3.77 -2.54 20.32
C PRO A 32 -3.19 -2.79 21.74
N LEU A 33 -1.89 -3.10 21.80
CA LEU A 33 -1.13 -3.29 23.02
C LEU A 33 -1.15 -2.06 23.91
N VAL A 34 -1.09 -0.89 23.28
CA VAL A 34 -1.16 0.41 23.95
C VAL A 34 -2.39 1.15 23.43
N LYS A 35 -3.30 1.50 24.33
CA LYS A 35 -4.53 2.21 23.96
C LYS A 35 -4.22 3.46 23.14
N GLY A 36 -4.84 3.56 21.95
CA GLY A 36 -4.70 4.71 21.05
C GLY A 36 -3.44 4.69 20.16
N ARG A 37 -2.54 3.71 20.31
CA ARG A 37 -1.32 3.59 19.51
C ARG A 37 -1.20 2.18 18.91
N VAL A 38 -0.77 2.09 17.64
CA VAL A 38 -0.61 0.82 16.91
C VAL A 38 0.82 0.71 16.39
N GLY A 39 1.52 -0.34 16.78
CA GLY A 39 2.79 -0.74 16.19
C GLY A 39 2.56 -1.64 14.99
N PHE A 40 2.84 -1.16 13.79
CA PHE A 40 2.56 -1.83 12.53
C PHE A 40 3.85 -2.04 11.72
N TYR A 41 4.26 -3.29 11.55
CA TYR A 41 5.42 -3.66 10.73
C TYR A 41 4.99 -4.31 9.42
N THR A 42 5.66 -3.94 8.34
CA THR A 42 5.49 -4.57 7.02
C THR A 42 6.85 -4.85 6.42
N CYS A 43 7.08 -6.10 5.99
CA CYS A 43 8.31 -6.41 5.26
C CYS A 43 8.42 -5.57 3.99
N GLY A 44 9.54 -4.88 3.88
CA GLY A 44 9.84 -4.03 2.73
C GLY A 44 10.55 -4.78 1.60
N PRO A 45 10.94 -4.09 0.53
CA PRO A 45 11.60 -4.71 -0.60
C PRO A 45 13.08 -5.02 -0.34
N THR A 46 13.58 -6.07 -1.02
CA THR A 46 15.02 -6.21 -1.27
C THR A 46 15.39 -5.31 -2.45
N VAL A 47 16.30 -4.37 -2.24
CA VAL A 47 16.55 -3.24 -3.15
C VAL A 47 17.65 -3.55 -4.18
N TYR A 48 17.49 -4.67 -4.91
CA TYR A 48 18.43 -5.08 -5.97
C TYR A 48 17.98 -4.71 -7.40
N ASP A 49 16.70 -4.34 -7.56
CA ASP A 49 16.08 -4.00 -8.85
C ASP A 49 14.81 -3.19 -8.58
N TYR A 50 14.18 -2.63 -9.63
CA TYR A 50 12.87 -2.03 -9.53
C TYR A 50 11.85 -3.04 -8.97
N PHE A 51 10.99 -2.62 -8.03
CA PHE A 51 10.01 -3.54 -7.49
C PHE A 51 8.92 -3.86 -8.51
N HIS A 52 8.46 -5.09 -8.49
CA HIS A 52 7.43 -5.54 -9.43
C HIS A 52 6.02 -5.17 -8.95
N ILE A 53 5.08 -5.10 -9.89
CA ILE A 53 3.69 -4.69 -9.61
C ILE A 53 3.00 -5.58 -8.56
N GLY A 54 3.43 -6.83 -8.40
CA GLY A 54 2.95 -7.71 -7.33
C GLY A 54 3.32 -7.22 -5.93
N ASN A 55 4.52 -6.60 -5.77
CA ASN A 55 4.90 -5.97 -4.50
C ASN A 55 4.15 -4.65 -4.25
N ALA A 56 3.64 -3.98 -5.29
CA ALA A 56 2.83 -2.79 -5.10
C ALA A 56 1.55 -3.11 -4.32
N ARG A 57 1.00 -4.31 -4.44
CA ARG A 57 -0.25 -4.69 -3.78
C ARG A 57 -0.18 -4.61 -2.25
N PRO A 58 0.75 -5.33 -1.56
CA PRO A 58 0.89 -5.18 -0.10
C PRO A 58 1.16 -3.73 0.30
N PHE A 59 2.00 -2.99 -0.42
CA PHE A 59 2.32 -1.62 -0.06
C PHE A 59 1.09 -0.70 -0.16
N ILE A 60 0.26 -0.84 -1.20
CA ILE A 60 -0.99 -0.08 -1.35
C ILE A 60 -2.03 -0.49 -0.30
N VAL A 61 -2.23 -1.80 -0.09
CA VAL A 61 -3.23 -2.32 0.86
C VAL A 61 -2.90 -1.88 2.28
N PHE A 62 -1.65 -2.03 2.70
CA PHE A 62 -1.26 -1.70 4.07
C PHE A 62 -1.08 -0.20 4.31
N ASP A 63 -0.76 0.58 3.28
CA ASP A 63 -0.89 2.05 3.34
C ASP A 63 -2.34 2.47 3.57
N ALA A 64 -3.30 1.87 2.85
CA ALA A 64 -4.72 2.17 3.05
C ALA A 64 -5.23 1.70 4.42
N LEU A 65 -4.80 0.53 4.92
CA LEU A 65 -5.12 0.07 6.27
C LEU A 65 -4.54 1.00 7.34
N ARG A 66 -3.29 1.45 7.17
CA ARG A 66 -2.67 2.46 8.03
C ARG A 66 -3.51 3.74 8.07
N ARG A 67 -3.89 4.28 6.90
CA ARG A 67 -4.72 5.49 6.80
C ARG A 67 -6.07 5.30 7.49
N PHE A 68 -6.69 4.14 7.30
CA PHE A 68 -7.95 3.81 8.00
C PHE A 68 -7.80 3.82 9.51
N LEU A 69 -6.76 3.19 10.05
CA LEU A 69 -6.49 3.20 11.50
C LEU A 69 -6.22 4.62 12.02
N GLU A 70 -5.48 5.44 11.26
CA GLU A 70 -5.26 6.86 11.57
C GLU A 70 -6.59 7.65 11.60
N GLN A 71 -7.49 7.41 10.64
CA GLN A 71 -8.84 8.01 10.61
C GLN A 71 -9.74 7.54 11.77
N LYS A 72 -9.47 6.35 12.32
CA LYS A 72 -10.09 5.85 13.56
C LYS A 72 -9.47 6.43 14.83
N GLY A 73 -8.52 7.36 14.69
CA GLY A 73 -7.92 8.08 15.81
C GLY A 73 -6.72 7.36 16.47
N PHE A 74 -6.18 6.32 15.85
CA PHE A 74 -4.96 5.68 16.32
C PHE A 74 -3.72 6.45 15.85
N GLU A 75 -2.74 6.60 16.73
CA GLU A 75 -1.36 6.92 16.35
C GLU A 75 -0.71 5.64 15.79
N VAL A 76 -0.44 5.59 14.49
CA VAL A 76 0.16 4.42 13.84
C VAL A 76 1.65 4.62 13.64
N ILE A 77 2.47 3.83 14.33
CA ILE A 77 3.91 3.75 14.08
C ILE A 77 4.12 2.68 13.01
N TYR A 78 4.19 3.12 11.75
CA TYR A 78 4.34 2.25 10.59
C TYR A 78 5.82 2.08 10.25
N VAL A 79 6.34 0.86 10.39
CA VAL A 79 7.73 0.50 10.11
C VAL A 79 7.78 -0.39 8.88
N GLN A 80 8.57 0.01 7.88
CA GLN A 80 8.82 -0.77 6.68
C GLN A 80 10.31 -0.74 6.37
N ASN A 81 10.96 -1.90 6.41
CA ASN A 81 12.40 -1.99 6.21
C ASN A 81 12.83 -1.97 4.75
N PHE A 82 14.13 -1.79 4.54
CA PHE A 82 14.82 -2.16 3.32
C PHE A 82 15.82 -3.27 3.61
N THR A 83 15.71 -4.38 2.87
CA THR A 83 16.77 -5.38 2.81
C THR A 83 17.81 -4.89 1.80
N ASP A 84 18.88 -4.28 2.31
CA ASP A 84 19.95 -3.66 1.55
C ASP A 84 21.24 -4.50 1.52
N ILE A 85 21.16 -5.74 2.00
CA ILE A 85 22.23 -6.75 1.95
C ILE A 85 21.64 -8.16 1.87
N ASP A 86 21.82 -8.84 0.74
CA ASP A 86 21.53 -10.26 0.56
C ASP A 86 22.32 -10.83 -0.64
N ASP A 87 22.17 -12.13 -0.93
CA ASP A 87 22.85 -12.78 -2.05
C ASP A 87 22.47 -12.15 -3.40
N LYS A 88 21.20 -11.71 -3.59
CA LYS A 88 20.75 -11.05 -4.83
C LYS A 88 21.39 -9.68 -5.00
N MET A 89 21.52 -8.93 -3.90
CA MET A 89 22.18 -7.62 -3.88
C MET A 89 23.64 -7.75 -4.30
N ILE A 90 24.36 -8.70 -3.71
CA ILE A 90 25.78 -8.95 -3.99
C ILE A 90 26.00 -9.33 -5.46
N ASN A 91 25.21 -10.30 -5.96
CA ASN A 91 25.30 -10.73 -7.34
C ASN A 91 24.99 -9.60 -8.32
N ARG A 92 23.94 -8.82 -8.04
CA ARG A 92 23.53 -7.71 -8.92
C ARG A 92 24.54 -6.57 -8.94
N ALA A 93 25.12 -6.23 -7.80
CA ALA A 93 26.17 -5.22 -7.69
C ALA A 93 27.42 -5.65 -8.50
N ALA A 94 27.81 -6.93 -8.39
CA ALA A 94 28.91 -7.49 -9.18
C ALA A 94 28.63 -7.45 -10.70
N GLU A 95 27.39 -7.79 -11.14
CA GLU A 95 26.99 -7.68 -12.54
C GLU A 95 27.12 -6.24 -13.09
N LEU A 96 26.77 -5.25 -12.25
CA LEU A 96 26.80 -3.83 -12.62
C LEU A 96 28.15 -3.17 -12.40
N GLY A 97 29.10 -3.83 -11.75
CA GLY A 97 30.43 -3.30 -11.44
C GLY A 97 30.40 -2.13 -10.43
N ILE A 98 29.41 -2.12 -9.52
CA ILE A 98 29.25 -1.11 -8.47
C ILE A 98 29.26 -1.75 -7.08
N SER A 99 29.36 -0.96 -6.03
CA SER A 99 29.25 -1.46 -4.66
C SER A 99 27.79 -1.82 -4.29
N VAL A 100 27.61 -2.71 -3.30
CA VAL A 100 26.29 -3.05 -2.77
C VAL A 100 25.58 -1.83 -2.18
N GLY A 101 26.33 -0.92 -1.53
CA GLY A 101 25.77 0.32 -1.00
C GLY A 101 25.25 1.26 -2.09
N GLU A 102 26.02 1.47 -3.17
CA GLU A 102 25.55 2.27 -4.33
C GLU A 102 24.33 1.65 -5.00
N LEU A 103 24.27 0.31 -5.09
CA LEU A 103 23.10 -0.40 -5.59
C LEU A 103 21.88 -0.14 -4.71
N ALA A 104 22.04 -0.27 -3.39
CA ALA A 104 20.97 -0.06 -2.41
C ALA A 104 20.43 1.36 -2.50
N ASP A 105 21.29 2.37 -2.45
CA ASP A 105 20.86 3.78 -2.50
C ASP A 105 20.10 4.09 -3.80
N ARG A 106 20.58 3.61 -4.94
CA ARG A 106 19.92 3.75 -6.24
C ARG A 106 18.50 3.17 -6.24
N PHE A 107 18.32 1.94 -5.72
CA PHE A 107 17.02 1.28 -5.79
C PHE A 107 16.08 1.66 -4.63
N ILE A 108 16.58 2.20 -3.51
CA ILE A 108 15.77 2.87 -2.49
C ILE A 108 15.17 4.16 -3.07
N GLU A 109 15.97 4.97 -3.78
CA GLU A 109 15.46 6.17 -4.46
C GLU A 109 14.40 5.80 -5.49
N ALA A 110 14.68 4.83 -6.37
CA ALA A 110 13.72 4.33 -7.35
C ALA A 110 12.44 3.76 -6.72
N TYR A 111 12.56 3.08 -5.57
CA TYR A 111 11.40 2.61 -4.81
C TYR A 111 10.53 3.79 -4.37
N TYR A 112 11.13 4.84 -3.81
CA TYR A 112 10.37 6.00 -3.36
C TYR A 112 9.72 6.77 -4.51
N GLU A 113 10.39 6.91 -5.66
CA GLU A 113 9.76 7.51 -6.85
C GLU A 113 8.49 6.76 -7.28
N ASP A 114 8.57 5.44 -7.34
CA ASP A 114 7.44 4.61 -7.77
C ASP A 114 6.34 4.54 -6.68
N ALA A 115 6.71 4.50 -5.40
CA ALA A 115 5.78 4.49 -4.27
C ALA A 115 5.03 5.83 -4.14
N ASP A 116 5.75 6.95 -4.22
CA ASP A 116 5.16 8.30 -4.18
C ASP A 116 4.18 8.50 -5.35
N ALA A 117 4.55 8.04 -6.55
CA ALA A 117 3.65 8.09 -7.72
C ALA A 117 2.38 7.25 -7.53
N LEU A 118 2.45 6.11 -6.83
CA LEU A 118 1.30 5.27 -6.46
C LEU A 118 0.52 5.80 -5.24
N GLY A 119 0.88 6.96 -4.71
CA GLY A 119 0.26 7.57 -3.55
C GLY A 119 0.48 6.77 -2.25
N ILE A 120 1.53 5.97 -2.17
CA ILE A 120 1.92 5.24 -0.96
C ILE A 120 2.66 6.21 -0.04
N ARG A 121 2.15 6.42 1.16
CA ARG A 121 2.77 7.31 2.15
C ARG A 121 4.06 6.69 2.68
N ARG A 122 5.07 7.52 2.87
CA ARG A 122 6.33 7.08 3.48
C ARG A 122 6.10 6.50 4.86
N PRO A 123 6.83 5.45 5.26
CA PRO A 123 6.71 4.87 6.60
C PRO A 123 7.15 5.87 7.68
N THR A 124 6.72 5.66 8.92
CA THR A 124 7.20 6.42 10.06
C THR A 124 8.69 6.18 10.28
N VAL A 125 9.12 4.92 10.09
CA VAL A 125 10.52 4.50 10.13
C VAL A 125 10.80 3.55 8.99
N ALA A 126 11.89 3.78 8.25
CA ALA A 126 12.36 2.95 7.15
C ALA A 126 13.78 2.42 7.43
N PRO A 127 13.94 1.42 8.31
CA PRO A 127 15.25 0.94 8.69
C PRO A 127 15.92 0.12 7.56
N LYS A 128 17.24 0.27 7.42
CA LYS A 128 18.08 -0.58 6.56
C LYS A 128 18.73 -1.67 7.39
N ALA A 129 18.84 -2.89 6.85
CA ALA A 129 19.47 -4.01 7.54
C ALA A 129 20.94 -3.73 7.91
N THR A 130 21.69 -3.07 7.00
CA THR A 130 23.10 -2.73 7.24
C THR A 130 23.31 -1.72 8.37
N GLU A 131 22.31 -0.93 8.72
CA GLU A 131 22.35 0.04 9.83
C GLU A 131 21.95 -0.59 11.18
N HIS A 132 21.58 -1.89 11.19
CA HIS A 132 21.04 -2.61 12.35
C HIS A 132 21.84 -3.87 12.72
N ILE A 133 23.09 -3.95 12.30
CA ILE A 133 23.96 -5.09 12.59
C ILE A 133 24.11 -5.36 14.10
N PRO A 134 24.27 -4.35 14.97
CA PRO A 134 24.35 -4.60 16.41
C PRO A 134 23.10 -5.26 16.99
N GLU A 135 21.91 -4.82 16.56
CA GLU A 135 20.63 -5.38 17.01
C GLU A 135 20.45 -6.82 16.52
N ILE A 136 20.85 -7.08 15.27
CA ILE A 136 20.83 -8.43 14.68
C ILE A 136 21.75 -9.36 15.46
N ILE A 137 22.97 -8.95 15.73
CA ILE A 137 23.94 -9.74 16.53
C ILE A 137 23.36 -10.03 17.91
N SER A 138 22.84 -9.02 18.60
CA SER A 138 22.23 -9.18 19.91
C SER A 138 21.06 -10.15 19.91
N LEU A 139 20.21 -10.14 18.87
CA LEU A 139 19.12 -11.10 18.72
C LEU A 139 19.64 -12.52 18.54
N VAL A 140 20.66 -12.72 17.71
CA VAL A 140 21.28 -14.04 17.48
C VAL A 140 21.95 -14.56 18.76
N GLU A 141 22.63 -13.71 19.53
CA GLU A 141 23.19 -14.09 20.84
C GLU A 141 22.11 -14.61 21.78
N ARG A 142 20.97 -13.88 21.90
CA ARG A 142 19.84 -14.31 22.74
C ARG A 142 19.26 -15.65 22.30
N ILE A 143 19.16 -15.91 21.00
CA ILE A 143 18.69 -17.20 20.46
C ILE A 143 19.66 -18.32 20.81
N LEU A 144 20.98 -18.08 20.70
CA LEU A 144 22.05 -19.04 21.05
C LEU A 144 22.02 -19.34 22.56
N GLU A 145 21.96 -18.31 23.42
CA GLU A 145 21.92 -18.45 24.87
C GLU A 145 20.74 -19.29 25.35
N ARG A 146 19.61 -19.23 24.62
CA ARG A 146 18.42 -20.02 24.95
C ARG A 146 18.41 -21.41 24.32
N GLY A 147 19.46 -21.77 23.58
CA GLY A 147 19.64 -23.12 23.03
C GLY A 147 18.83 -23.39 21.76
N HIS A 148 18.37 -22.34 21.06
CA HIS A 148 17.61 -22.47 19.81
C HIS A 148 18.45 -22.26 18.55
N ALA A 149 19.77 -22.04 18.70
CA ALA A 149 20.70 -21.92 17.59
C ALA A 149 21.99 -22.67 17.88
N TYR A 150 22.78 -22.91 16.84
CA TYR A 150 24.09 -23.56 16.95
C TYR A 150 25.07 -22.98 15.93
N ILE A 151 26.35 -23.07 16.24
CA ILE A 151 27.45 -22.67 15.37
C ILE A 151 27.95 -23.90 14.61
N ALA A 152 28.06 -23.80 13.28
CA ALA A 152 28.66 -24.80 12.44
C ALA A 152 29.65 -24.14 11.50
N GLY A 153 30.95 -24.43 11.67
CA GLY A 153 32.02 -23.68 11.06
C GLY A 153 32.07 -22.24 11.61
N LYS A 154 31.75 -21.25 10.75
CA LYS A 154 31.61 -19.83 11.09
C LYS A 154 30.18 -19.32 10.87
N ASP A 155 29.28 -20.20 10.40
CA ASP A 155 27.86 -19.88 10.24
C ASP A 155 27.12 -20.13 11.54
N VAL A 156 26.05 -19.36 11.80
CA VAL A 156 25.10 -19.59 12.88
C VAL A 156 23.76 -19.98 12.29
N PHE A 157 23.23 -21.13 12.72
CA PHE A 157 21.95 -21.65 12.25
C PHE A 157 20.92 -21.69 13.36
N PHE A 158 19.69 -21.40 13.04
CA PHE A 158 18.55 -21.68 13.90
C PHE A 158 18.21 -23.16 13.83
N ASP A 159 18.06 -23.82 14.98
CA ASP A 159 17.64 -25.20 15.13
C ASP A 159 16.12 -25.29 15.16
N VAL A 160 15.49 -25.61 14.04
CA VAL A 160 14.02 -25.62 13.93
C VAL A 160 13.38 -26.68 14.84
N GLN A 161 14.10 -27.78 15.13
CA GLN A 161 13.60 -28.85 15.99
C GLN A 161 13.57 -28.44 17.48
N SER A 162 14.35 -27.42 17.86
CA SER A 162 14.36 -26.87 19.21
C SER A 162 13.13 -26.03 19.53
N PHE A 163 12.44 -25.51 18.51
CA PHE A 163 11.26 -24.65 18.65
C PHE A 163 9.97 -25.43 18.34
N LYS A 164 9.29 -25.89 19.40
CA LYS A 164 8.13 -26.81 19.29
C LYS A 164 6.97 -26.29 18.47
N ASP A 165 6.79 -24.97 18.43
CA ASP A 165 5.69 -24.33 17.72
C ASP A 165 6.04 -23.93 16.27
N TYR A 166 7.17 -24.44 15.71
CA TYR A 166 7.54 -24.19 14.33
C TYR A 166 6.49 -24.72 13.35
N GLY A 167 6.07 -23.89 12.44
CA GLY A 167 4.98 -24.22 11.50
C GLY A 167 3.59 -23.75 11.97
N LYS A 168 3.47 -23.05 13.10
CA LYS A 168 2.17 -22.62 13.63
C LYS A 168 1.43 -21.58 12.78
N LEU A 169 2.15 -20.73 12.02
CA LEU A 169 1.54 -19.77 11.11
C LEU A 169 1.14 -20.43 9.79
N SER A 170 2.05 -21.21 9.20
CA SER A 170 1.82 -21.94 7.94
C SER A 170 0.85 -23.12 8.09
N ARG A 171 0.65 -23.60 9.33
CA ARG A 171 -0.14 -24.81 9.65
C ARG A 171 0.39 -26.09 9.00
N GLN A 172 1.70 -26.16 8.87
CA GLN A 172 2.39 -27.31 8.30
C GLN A 172 3.32 -27.93 9.34
N THR A 173 3.40 -29.27 9.33
CA THR A 173 4.39 -29.97 10.15
C THR A 173 5.77 -29.86 9.53
N LEU A 174 6.83 -30.16 10.30
CA LEU A 174 8.20 -30.18 9.78
C LEU A 174 8.36 -31.14 8.61
N GLU A 175 7.66 -32.29 8.65
CA GLU A 175 7.64 -33.29 7.58
C GLU A 175 6.99 -32.74 6.30
N ASP A 176 5.84 -32.06 6.43
CA ASP A 176 5.17 -31.43 5.28
C ASP A 176 6.04 -30.35 4.66
N LEU A 177 6.63 -29.48 5.47
CA LEU A 177 7.53 -28.41 5.05
C LEU A 177 8.79 -28.96 4.35
N GLN A 178 9.35 -30.05 4.87
CA GLN A 178 10.51 -30.71 4.25
C GLN A 178 10.17 -31.33 2.89
N SER A 179 9.01 -31.92 2.73
CA SER A 179 8.58 -32.54 1.48
C SER A 179 8.23 -31.52 0.39
N GLY A 180 7.78 -30.32 0.76
CA GLY A 180 7.41 -29.24 -0.16
C GLY A 180 8.52 -28.23 -0.48
N ALA A 181 9.59 -28.20 0.29
CA ALA A 181 10.67 -27.24 0.12
C ALA A 181 11.75 -27.73 -0.84
N ARG A 182 12.17 -26.85 -1.77
CA ARG A 182 13.46 -27.02 -2.46
C ARG A 182 14.57 -26.65 -1.48
N VAL A 183 14.94 -27.59 -0.60
CA VAL A 183 15.97 -27.37 0.40
C VAL A 183 17.32 -27.58 -0.24
N GLU A 184 18.15 -26.54 -0.25
CA GLU A 184 19.55 -26.65 -0.61
C GLU A 184 20.26 -27.53 0.42
N VAL A 185 20.90 -28.60 -0.05
CA VAL A 185 21.61 -29.52 0.82
C VAL A 185 22.88 -28.83 1.33
N ASN A 186 22.84 -28.34 2.55
CA ASN A 186 23.99 -27.78 3.24
C ASN A 186 24.45 -28.79 4.32
N PRO A 187 25.67 -29.39 4.16
CA PRO A 187 26.16 -30.40 5.09
C PRO A 187 26.41 -29.88 6.53
N LEU A 188 26.40 -28.56 6.72
CA LEU A 188 26.56 -27.95 8.05
C LEU A 188 25.26 -27.91 8.84
N LYS A 189 24.10 -28.09 8.21
CA LYS A 189 22.80 -28.10 8.85
C LYS A 189 22.54 -29.44 9.58
N ARG A 190 22.00 -29.36 10.79
CA ARG A 190 21.55 -30.54 11.54
C ARG A 190 20.24 -31.09 10.99
N HIS A 191 19.35 -30.17 10.58
CA HIS A 191 18.07 -30.49 9.92
C HIS A 191 17.92 -29.69 8.62
N PRO A 192 17.35 -30.26 7.55
CA PRO A 192 17.22 -29.56 6.25
C PRO A 192 16.53 -28.20 6.32
N LEU A 193 15.55 -28.03 7.21
CA LEU A 193 14.82 -26.78 7.39
C LEU A 193 15.52 -25.76 8.30
N ASP A 194 16.65 -26.13 8.95
CA ASP A 194 17.44 -25.14 9.68
C ASP A 194 17.82 -24.00 8.78
N PHE A 195 17.74 -22.78 9.27
CA PHE A 195 18.00 -21.60 8.49
C PHE A 195 19.10 -20.74 9.11
N VAL A 196 19.80 -20.01 8.27
CA VAL A 196 20.95 -19.24 8.68
C VAL A 196 20.52 -17.96 9.38
N LEU A 197 21.12 -17.68 10.53
CA LEU A 197 21.01 -16.44 11.29
C LEU A 197 22.16 -15.49 10.98
N TRP A 198 23.39 -16.05 10.83
CA TRP A 198 24.60 -15.32 10.48
C TRP A 198 25.40 -16.16 9.49
N LYS A 199 25.74 -15.57 8.36
CA LYS A 199 26.56 -16.20 7.30
C LYS A 199 28.01 -15.75 7.44
N ALA A 200 28.94 -16.67 7.43
CA ALA A 200 30.36 -16.37 7.37
C ALA A 200 30.74 -15.56 6.14
N GLU A 201 31.73 -14.69 6.28
CA GLU A 201 32.26 -13.90 5.17
C GLU A 201 32.75 -14.78 4.01
N LYS A 202 32.53 -14.28 2.81
CA LYS A 202 33.19 -14.79 1.59
C LYS A 202 34.05 -13.69 0.98
N PRO A 203 35.13 -14.05 0.29
CA PRO A 203 36.00 -13.06 -0.34
C PRO A 203 35.24 -12.15 -1.29
N GLY A 204 35.35 -10.84 -1.10
CA GLY A 204 34.69 -9.81 -1.93
C GLY A 204 33.24 -9.49 -1.55
N GLU A 205 32.63 -10.16 -0.55
CA GLU A 205 31.32 -9.81 -0.02
C GLU A 205 31.43 -8.79 1.13
N PRO A 206 30.46 -7.88 1.30
CA PRO A 206 30.36 -7.06 2.49
C PRO A 206 30.25 -7.93 3.76
N SER A 207 30.97 -7.56 4.81
CA SER A 207 30.96 -8.31 6.07
C SER A 207 31.17 -7.37 7.26
N TRP A 208 30.66 -7.80 8.42
CA TRP A 208 30.76 -7.11 9.70
C TRP A 208 31.35 -8.04 10.76
N ASP A 209 32.03 -7.45 11.74
CA ASP A 209 32.57 -8.20 12.88
C ASP A 209 31.42 -8.73 13.76
N SER A 210 31.54 -9.96 14.21
CA SER A 210 30.62 -10.59 15.15
C SER A 210 31.37 -11.52 16.12
N PRO A 211 30.74 -11.97 17.22
CA PRO A 211 31.33 -12.95 18.13
C PRO A 211 31.71 -14.28 17.46
N TRP A 212 31.11 -14.60 16.31
CA TRP A 212 31.34 -15.85 15.57
C TRP A 212 32.34 -15.69 14.42
N GLY A 213 32.84 -14.50 14.23
CA GLY A 213 33.73 -14.10 13.14
C GLY A 213 33.06 -13.14 12.17
N LYS A 214 33.82 -12.67 11.17
CA LYS A 214 33.28 -11.80 10.15
C LYS A 214 32.22 -12.48 9.30
N GLY A 215 31.15 -11.76 8.99
CA GLY A 215 30.05 -12.28 8.23
C GLY A 215 28.94 -11.27 8.01
N ARG A 216 27.76 -11.74 7.66
CA ARG A 216 26.56 -10.94 7.41
C ARG A 216 25.28 -11.62 7.90
N PRO A 217 24.19 -10.87 8.10
CA PRO A 217 22.91 -11.44 8.53
C PRO A 217 22.34 -12.46 7.55
N GLY A 218 21.57 -13.41 8.08
CA GLY A 218 20.59 -14.16 7.31
C GLY A 218 19.38 -13.29 7.03
N TRP A 219 18.66 -13.59 5.94
CA TRP A 219 17.53 -12.76 5.47
C TRP A 219 16.38 -12.57 6.50
N HIS A 220 16.08 -13.61 7.29
CA HIS A 220 14.92 -13.56 8.19
C HIS A 220 15.18 -12.79 9.47
N VAL A 221 16.42 -12.78 9.96
CA VAL A 221 16.75 -12.16 11.25
C VAL A 221 16.74 -10.63 11.21
N GLU A 222 16.88 -10.07 10.00
CA GLU A 222 16.83 -8.63 9.77
C GLU A 222 15.48 -8.04 10.22
N CYS A 223 14.37 -8.61 9.71
CA CYS A 223 13.03 -8.14 10.02
C CYS A 223 12.69 -8.35 11.50
N SER A 224 13.05 -9.48 12.08
CA SER A 224 12.87 -9.71 13.51
C SER A 224 13.60 -8.66 14.36
N ALA A 225 14.88 -8.40 14.07
CA ALA A 225 15.67 -7.44 14.84
C ALA A 225 15.17 -6.00 14.69
N MET A 226 14.91 -5.58 13.44
CA MET A 226 14.43 -4.22 13.15
C MET A 226 13.03 -3.96 13.70
N SER A 227 12.10 -4.90 13.54
CA SER A 227 10.75 -4.75 14.08
C SER A 227 10.75 -4.66 15.61
N MET A 228 11.50 -5.53 16.28
CA MET A 228 11.63 -5.51 17.75
C MET A 228 12.29 -4.23 18.26
N LYS A 229 13.26 -3.66 17.54
CA LYS A 229 13.92 -2.40 17.93
C LYS A 229 12.94 -1.25 17.99
N TYR A 230 12.05 -1.12 17.01
CA TYR A 230 11.16 0.04 16.88
C TYR A 230 9.80 -0.16 17.53
N LEU A 231 9.32 -1.39 17.65
CA LEU A 231 7.97 -1.71 18.13
C LEU A 231 7.93 -2.55 19.41
N GLY A 232 9.09 -3.04 19.87
CA GLY A 232 9.21 -3.86 21.10
C GLY A 232 9.15 -5.36 20.84
N ASP A 233 9.22 -6.16 21.92
CA ASP A 233 9.26 -7.64 21.86
C ASP A 233 7.96 -8.24 21.27
N THR A 234 6.85 -7.54 21.39
CA THR A 234 5.54 -7.93 20.84
C THR A 234 4.96 -6.77 20.04
N LEU A 235 4.56 -7.02 18.80
CA LEU A 235 3.97 -6.06 17.88
C LEU A 235 2.44 -6.19 17.85
N ASP A 236 1.74 -5.09 17.50
CA ASP A 236 0.31 -5.17 17.24
C ASP A 236 0.03 -5.87 15.91
N ILE A 237 0.57 -5.37 14.81
CA ILE A 237 0.34 -5.89 13.46
C ILE A 237 1.68 -6.17 12.78
N HIS A 238 1.78 -7.36 12.18
CA HIS A 238 2.81 -7.67 11.18
C HIS A 238 2.12 -8.15 9.91
N ALA A 239 2.46 -7.51 8.78
CA ALA A 239 1.79 -7.76 7.51
C ALA A 239 2.75 -7.98 6.35
N GLY A 240 2.26 -8.67 5.30
CA GLY A 240 3.02 -8.93 4.09
C GLY A 240 2.23 -9.68 3.03
N GLY A 241 2.87 -10.07 1.94
CA GLY A 241 2.29 -10.97 0.96
C GLY A 241 2.10 -12.39 1.52
N SER A 242 1.11 -13.12 1.04
CA SER A 242 0.88 -14.51 1.45
C SER A 242 2.05 -15.45 1.12
N ASP A 243 2.94 -15.06 0.22
CA ASP A 243 4.19 -15.76 -0.08
C ASP A 243 5.23 -15.66 1.04
N LEU A 244 5.11 -14.68 1.92
CA LEU A 244 5.98 -14.51 3.07
C LEU A 244 5.57 -15.37 4.27
N ILE A 245 4.36 -15.94 4.30
CA ILE A 245 3.91 -16.80 5.40
C ILE A 245 4.96 -17.87 5.68
N PHE A 246 5.44 -18.55 4.65
CA PHE A 246 6.52 -19.52 4.74
C PHE A 246 7.53 -19.33 3.59
N PRO A 247 8.83 -19.34 3.88
CA PRO A 247 9.44 -19.54 5.21
C PRO A 247 9.62 -18.25 6.05
N HIS A 248 9.42 -17.05 5.49
CA HIS A 248 9.93 -15.80 6.07
C HIS A 248 9.29 -15.47 7.43
N HIS A 249 7.98 -15.29 7.49
CA HIS A 249 7.28 -14.92 8.73
C HIS A 249 7.26 -16.05 9.77
N GLU A 250 7.22 -17.31 9.33
CA GLU A 250 7.40 -18.46 10.23
C GLU A 250 8.77 -18.41 10.94
N ASN A 251 9.83 -18.09 10.16
CA ASN A 251 11.18 -17.97 10.71
C ASN A 251 11.31 -16.74 11.64
N GLU A 252 10.65 -15.63 11.32
CA GLU A 252 10.62 -14.48 12.22
C GLU A 252 9.95 -14.79 13.56
N ILE A 253 8.82 -15.52 13.54
CA ILE A 253 8.17 -16.01 14.75
C ILE A 253 9.15 -16.83 15.58
N ALA A 254 9.79 -17.81 14.94
CA ALA A 254 10.72 -18.70 15.63
C ALA A 254 11.86 -17.92 16.28
N GLN A 255 12.46 -16.97 15.57
CA GLN A 255 13.55 -16.13 16.07
C GLN A 255 13.12 -15.26 17.27
N ALA A 256 12.05 -14.49 17.09
CA ALA A 256 11.60 -13.54 18.12
C ALA A 256 11.10 -14.24 19.38
N GLU A 257 10.30 -15.29 19.22
CA GLU A 257 9.75 -16.04 20.36
C GLU A 257 10.81 -16.90 21.06
N ALA A 258 11.74 -17.50 20.32
CA ALA A 258 12.88 -18.18 20.91
C ALA A 258 13.75 -17.22 21.73
N ALA A 259 13.99 -16.00 21.26
CA ALA A 259 14.79 -15.00 21.95
C ALA A 259 14.10 -14.38 23.16
N THR A 260 12.76 -14.25 23.16
CA THR A 260 12.02 -13.50 24.18
C THR A 260 11.23 -14.38 25.15
N GLY A 261 10.74 -15.52 24.68
CA GLY A 261 9.75 -16.35 25.37
C GLY A 261 8.35 -15.72 25.41
N LYS A 262 8.10 -14.71 24.55
CA LYS A 262 6.83 -13.98 24.44
C LYS A 262 6.23 -14.15 23.06
N PRO A 263 4.91 -14.05 22.88
CA PRO A 263 4.31 -13.96 21.54
C PRO A 263 4.89 -12.79 20.76
N PHE A 264 5.28 -13.00 19.50
CA PHE A 264 5.93 -11.98 18.70
C PHE A 264 4.93 -10.95 18.15
N VAL A 265 3.81 -11.40 17.58
CA VAL A 265 2.81 -10.53 16.93
C VAL A 265 1.40 -10.89 17.36
N ARG A 266 0.56 -9.88 17.62
CA ARG A 266 -0.85 -10.10 17.96
C ARG A 266 -1.68 -10.44 16.73
N TYR A 267 -1.52 -9.69 15.62
CA TYR A 267 -2.29 -9.84 14.38
C TYR A 267 -1.38 -10.03 13.19
N TRP A 268 -1.36 -11.23 12.63
CA TRP A 268 -0.71 -11.54 11.37
C TRP A 268 -1.68 -11.33 10.22
N ILE A 269 -1.33 -10.44 9.27
CA ILE A 269 -2.22 -10.05 8.17
C ILE A 269 -1.50 -10.25 6.84
N HIS A 270 -2.10 -11.06 5.95
CA HIS A 270 -1.50 -11.32 4.65
C HIS A 270 -2.47 -10.99 3.52
N ASN A 271 -1.95 -10.33 2.48
CA ASN A 271 -2.69 -10.11 1.25
C ASN A 271 -2.49 -11.25 0.25
N GLY A 272 -3.53 -11.54 -0.54
CA GLY A 272 -3.49 -12.55 -1.59
C GLY A 272 -2.57 -12.17 -2.75
N TYR A 273 -2.24 -13.14 -3.59
CA TYR A 273 -1.35 -12.96 -4.74
C TYR A 273 -1.91 -12.02 -5.81
N LEU A 274 -1.00 -11.37 -6.53
CA LEU A 274 -1.30 -10.77 -7.83
C LEU A 274 -0.98 -11.81 -8.92
N MET A 275 -1.96 -12.11 -9.75
CA MET A 275 -1.78 -12.90 -10.98
C MET A 275 -1.67 -11.94 -12.17
N ILE A 276 -0.98 -12.34 -13.22
CA ILE A 276 -0.94 -11.63 -14.51
C ILE A 276 -1.50 -12.58 -15.55
N ASN A 277 -2.61 -12.18 -16.20
CA ASN A 277 -3.31 -13.02 -17.17
C ASN A 277 -3.60 -14.44 -16.62
N GLU A 278 -4.12 -14.50 -15.39
CA GLU A 278 -4.47 -15.73 -14.67
C GLU A 278 -3.29 -16.62 -14.27
N GLU A 279 -2.05 -16.20 -14.53
CA GLU A 279 -0.83 -16.91 -14.15
C GLU A 279 -0.08 -16.18 -13.03
N LYS A 280 0.62 -16.94 -12.18
CA LYS A 280 1.51 -16.35 -11.18
C LYS A 280 2.66 -15.65 -11.90
N MET A 281 2.92 -14.39 -11.54
CA MET A 281 4.02 -13.62 -12.12
C MET A 281 5.37 -14.25 -11.81
N SER A 282 6.21 -14.44 -12.84
CA SER A 282 7.60 -14.87 -12.69
C SER A 282 8.49 -14.37 -13.83
N LYS A 283 9.77 -14.14 -13.52
CA LYS A 283 10.78 -13.77 -14.55
C LYS A 283 10.93 -14.87 -15.62
N SER A 284 10.78 -16.14 -15.24
CA SER A 284 10.92 -17.28 -16.15
C SER A 284 9.77 -17.42 -17.15
N LEU A 285 8.58 -16.90 -16.83
CA LEU A 285 7.42 -16.90 -17.74
C LEU A 285 7.38 -15.66 -18.65
N GLY A 286 8.32 -14.72 -18.48
CA GLY A 286 8.34 -13.49 -19.29
C GLY A 286 7.18 -12.53 -19.03
N ASN A 287 6.36 -12.79 -17.99
CA ASN A 287 5.23 -11.95 -17.58
C ASN A 287 5.59 -11.00 -16.43
N PHE A 288 6.87 -10.71 -16.25
CA PHE A 288 7.38 -9.82 -15.20
C PHE A 288 7.14 -8.35 -15.57
N LEU A 289 6.39 -7.63 -14.73
CA LEU A 289 6.06 -6.22 -14.91
C LEU A 289 6.49 -5.44 -13.65
N THR A 290 7.32 -4.41 -13.81
CA THR A 290 7.67 -3.51 -12.72
C THR A 290 6.52 -2.54 -12.43
N ALA A 291 6.46 -1.99 -11.21
CA ALA A 291 5.51 -0.92 -10.89
C ALA A 291 5.74 0.31 -11.79
N ARG A 292 7.00 0.60 -12.14
CA ARG A 292 7.40 1.67 -13.08
C ARG A 292 6.77 1.49 -14.46
N ASN A 293 6.94 0.32 -15.07
CA ASN A 293 6.35 0.04 -16.38
C ASN A 293 4.81 0.02 -16.36
N ALA A 294 4.21 -0.39 -15.24
CA ALA A 294 2.75 -0.36 -15.09
C ALA A 294 2.21 1.08 -15.07
N ARG A 295 2.88 2.00 -14.34
CA ARG A 295 2.46 3.41 -14.29
C ARG A 295 2.72 4.20 -15.57
N GLU A 296 3.63 3.72 -16.43
CA GLU A 296 3.81 4.25 -17.79
C GLU A 296 2.64 3.89 -18.72
N GLN A 297 1.92 2.82 -18.44
CA GLN A 297 0.80 2.34 -19.25
C GLN A 297 -0.57 2.75 -18.67
N PHE A 298 -0.67 2.85 -17.35
CA PHE A 298 -1.91 3.13 -16.62
C PHE A 298 -1.73 4.24 -15.62
N HIS A 299 -2.78 5.03 -15.42
CA HIS A 299 -2.74 6.08 -14.41
C HIS A 299 -2.54 5.49 -13.00
N PRO A 300 -1.65 6.05 -12.14
CA PRO A 300 -1.37 5.51 -10.81
C PRO A 300 -2.60 5.31 -9.92
N LEU A 301 -3.58 6.23 -9.96
CA LEU A 301 -4.84 6.06 -9.22
C LEU A 301 -5.66 4.87 -9.72
N ALA A 302 -5.60 4.54 -11.03
CA ALA A 302 -6.26 3.37 -11.57
C ALA A 302 -5.61 2.08 -11.06
N ILE A 303 -4.27 2.03 -10.99
CA ILE A 303 -3.54 0.92 -10.39
C ILE A 303 -3.95 0.78 -8.92
N ARG A 304 -3.97 1.88 -8.17
CA ARG A 304 -4.34 1.88 -6.75
C ARG A 304 -5.78 1.42 -6.53
N LEU A 305 -6.75 1.95 -7.29
CA LEU A 305 -8.15 1.52 -7.24
C LEU A 305 -8.28 0.03 -7.57
N PHE A 306 -7.60 -0.44 -8.61
CA PHE A 306 -7.57 -1.86 -8.97
C PHE A 306 -7.06 -2.72 -7.82
N MET A 307 -5.93 -2.38 -7.19
CA MET A 307 -5.35 -3.15 -6.08
C MET A 307 -6.28 -3.25 -4.85
N LEU A 308 -7.14 -2.25 -4.65
CA LEU A 308 -8.11 -2.18 -3.56
C LEU A 308 -9.51 -2.70 -3.94
N SER A 309 -9.76 -3.04 -5.23
CA SER A 309 -11.09 -3.43 -5.75
C SER A 309 -11.56 -4.81 -5.32
N ALA A 310 -10.64 -5.67 -4.88
CA ALA A 310 -10.97 -6.97 -4.29
C ALA A 310 -10.59 -6.97 -2.81
N HIS A 311 -11.23 -7.85 -2.04
CA HIS A 311 -10.82 -8.07 -0.65
C HIS A 311 -9.33 -8.41 -0.58
N TYR A 312 -8.58 -7.79 0.34
CA TYR A 312 -7.11 -7.89 0.36
C TYR A 312 -6.61 -9.34 0.44
N ARG A 313 -7.32 -10.25 1.12
CA ARG A 313 -6.95 -11.67 1.21
C ARG A 313 -7.20 -12.47 -0.07
N SER A 314 -8.05 -11.99 -0.97
CA SER A 314 -8.34 -12.67 -2.23
C SER A 314 -7.25 -12.41 -3.26
N PRO A 315 -6.88 -13.39 -4.10
CA PRO A 315 -6.03 -13.10 -5.25
C PRO A 315 -6.74 -12.16 -6.23
N ILE A 316 -5.97 -11.35 -6.97
CA ILE A 316 -6.50 -10.51 -8.05
C ILE A 316 -5.72 -10.74 -9.34
N ASN A 317 -6.40 -10.56 -10.47
CA ASN A 317 -5.80 -10.75 -11.79
C ASN A 317 -5.54 -9.40 -12.46
N PHE A 318 -4.27 -9.06 -12.65
CA PHE A 318 -3.83 -7.87 -13.35
C PHE A 318 -3.93 -8.12 -14.86
N SER A 319 -4.86 -7.46 -15.50
CA SER A 319 -5.03 -7.48 -16.95
C SER A 319 -5.35 -6.07 -17.48
N PRO A 320 -5.08 -5.77 -18.75
CA PRO A 320 -5.42 -4.49 -19.36
C PRO A 320 -6.90 -4.14 -19.21
N GLU A 321 -7.80 -5.11 -19.31
CA GLU A 321 -9.25 -4.92 -19.20
C GLU A 321 -9.63 -4.48 -17.78
N ASN A 322 -9.09 -5.14 -16.75
CA ASN A 322 -9.35 -4.81 -15.36
C ASN A 322 -8.80 -3.42 -15.00
N LEU A 323 -7.64 -3.08 -15.53
CA LEU A 323 -7.04 -1.74 -15.35
C LEU A 323 -7.85 -0.65 -16.07
N SER A 324 -8.36 -0.93 -17.27
CA SER A 324 -9.24 0.00 -17.99
C SER A 324 -10.55 0.24 -17.24
N GLN A 325 -11.13 -0.80 -16.62
CA GLN A 325 -12.31 -0.66 -15.77
C GLN A 325 -12.00 0.18 -14.52
N ALA A 326 -10.85 -0.04 -13.90
CA ALA A 326 -10.40 0.74 -12.75
C ALA A 326 -10.18 2.21 -13.14
N GLN A 327 -9.60 2.48 -14.30
CA GLN A 327 -9.42 3.84 -14.82
C GLN A 327 -10.77 4.54 -15.01
N ALA A 328 -11.74 3.88 -15.66
CA ALA A 328 -13.10 4.42 -15.79
C ALA A 328 -13.76 4.68 -14.44
N GLY A 329 -13.45 3.83 -13.42
CA GLY A 329 -13.89 4.05 -12.04
C GLY A 329 -13.32 5.33 -11.43
N VAL A 330 -12.01 5.56 -11.57
CA VAL A 330 -11.36 6.80 -11.09
C VAL A 330 -11.92 8.03 -11.82
N GLU A 331 -12.11 7.94 -13.15
CA GLU A 331 -12.72 9.04 -13.94
C GLU A 331 -14.11 9.39 -13.43
N ARG A 332 -14.94 8.40 -13.11
CA ARG A 332 -16.28 8.63 -12.51
C ARG A 332 -16.20 9.34 -11.17
N LEU A 333 -15.29 8.93 -10.29
CA LEU A 333 -15.06 9.56 -9.00
C LEU A 333 -14.63 11.02 -9.14
N ARG A 334 -13.64 11.28 -9.99
CA ARG A 334 -13.12 12.64 -10.23
C ARG A 334 -14.16 13.56 -10.89
N ASN A 335 -14.89 13.05 -11.90
CA ASN A 335 -15.96 13.81 -12.53
C ASN A 335 -17.07 14.16 -11.53
N CYS A 336 -17.51 13.18 -10.72
CA CYS A 336 -18.50 13.41 -9.68
C CYS A 336 -18.04 14.48 -8.69
N TRP A 337 -16.80 14.42 -8.24
CA TRP A 337 -16.22 15.44 -7.37
C TRP A 337 -16.21 16.82 -8.01
N TYR A 338 -15.74 16.89 -9.26
CA TYR A 338 -15.70 18.14 -10.02
C TYR A 338 -17.10 18.75 -10.21
N ASP A 339 -18.06 17.93 -10.63
CA ASP A 339 -19.45 18.38 -10.83
C ASP A 339 -20.09 18.85 -9.52
N LEU A 340 -19.85 18.13 -8.42
CA LEU A 340 -20.32 18.51 -7.08
C LEU A 340 -19.74 19.85 -6.62
N ALA A 341 -18.43 20.06 -6.83
CA ALA A 341 -17.75 21.28 -6.43
C ALA A 341 -18.24 22.51 -7.22
N ASN A 342 -18.58 22.32 -8.52
CA ASN A 342 -19.01 23.38 -9.42
C ASN A 342 -20.53 23.55 -9.53
N SER A 343 -21.32 22.74 -8.83
CA SER A 343 -22.78 22.87 -8.83
C SER A 343 -23.22 24.13 -8.08
N PRO A 344 -24.20 24.90 -8.62
CA PRO A 344 -24.79 26.01 -7.89
C PRO A 344 -25.44 25.56 -6.60
N VAL A 345 -25.34 26.37 -5.54
CA VAL A 345 -25.82 26.03 -4.20
C VAL A 345 -26.86 27.02 -3.72
N ASP A 346 -27.92 26.51 -3.12
CA ASP A 346 -28.94 27.30 -2.41
C ASP A 346 -28.84 27.01 -0.90
N SER A 347 -28.59 28.07 -0.14
CA SER A 347 -28.56 28.04 1.32
C SER A 347 -29.89 28.38 1.97
N THR A 348 -30.91 28.80 1.18
CA THR A 348 -32.12 29.47 1.69
C THR A 348 -33.37 28.59 1.76
N GLN A 349 -33.41 27.44 1.10
CA GLN A 349 -34.64 26.63 1.00
C GLN A 349 -34.85 25.63 2.17
N GLU A 350 -36.12 25.42 2.60
CA GLU A 350 -36.56 24.53 3.72
C GLU A 350 -36.82 23.07 3.29
N LYS A 351 -36.79 22.22 4.11
CA LYS A 351 -36.38 21.12 4.93
C LYS A 351 -36.82 19.68 4.52
N GLN A 352 -37.86 19.34 3.77
CA GLN A 352 -38.44 17.99 3.82
C GLN A 352 -37.86 16.95 2.79
N ASN A 353 -37.70 17.28 1.51
CA ASN A 353 -37.13 16.34 0.53
C ASN A 353 -35.59 16.27 0.53
N ARG A 354 -34.93 17.11 1.32
CA ARG A 354 -33.49 17.32 1.41
C ARG A 354 -32.84 16.44 2.45
N ASP A 355 -33.57 16.18 3.53
CA ASP A 355 -33.11 15.28 4.58
C ASP A 355 -32.94 13.85 4.05
N GLU A 356 -33.78 13.38 3.12
CA GLU A 356 -33.67 12.04 2.54
C GLU A 356 -32.40 11.82 1.71
N LYS A 357 -32.00 12.81 0.89
CA LYS A 357 -30.78 12.70 0.07
C LYS A 357 -29.52 12.82 0.93
N VAL A 358 -29.53 13.71 1.92
CA VAL A 358 -28.47 13.81 2.93
C VAL A 358 -28.33 12.49 3.70
N GLN A 359 -29.44 11.95 4.20
CA GLN A 359 -29.47 10.67 4.92
C GLN A 359 -28.98 9.50 4.05
N ALA A 360 -29.27 9.52 2.73
CA ALA A 360 -28.75 8.51 1.80
C ALA A 360 -27.22 8.55 1.71
N ILE A 361 -26.61 9.75 1.61
CA ILE A 361 -25.15 9.92 1.62
C ILE A 361 -24.54 9.50 2.97
N GLU A 362 -25.15 9.92 4.09
CA GLU A 362 -24.69 9.52 5.42
C GLU A 362 -24.78 8.01 5.63
N THR A 363 -25.83 7.38 5.10
CA THR A 363 -26.01 5.92 5.14
C THR A 363 -24.94 5.23 4.33
N ALA A 364 -24.64 5.71 3.11
CA ALA A 364 -23.56 5.17 2.29
C ALA A 364 -22.19 5.32 2.98
N ARG A 365 -21.92 6.47 3.60
CA ARG A 365 -20.70 6.72 4.40
C ARG A 365 -20.60 5.75 5.57
N ARG A 366 -21.66 5.57 6.34
CA ARG A 366 -21.68 4.63 7.48
C ARG A 366 -21.39 3.20 7.02
N ARG A 367 -22.05 2.73 5.94
CA ARG A 367 -21.83 1.39 5.39
C ARG A 367 -20.44 1.20 4.80
N PHE A 368 -19.86 2.25 4.19
CA PHE A 368 -18.48 2.29 3.78
C PHE A 368 -17.54 2.02 4.96
N ASP A 369 -17.76 2.74 6.06
CA ASP A 369 -16.98 2.61 7.29
C ASP A 369 -17.17 1.24 7.96
N GLU A 370 -18.41 0.75 8.08
CA GLU A 370 -18.73 -0.59 8.57
C GLU A 370 -18.02 -1.69 7.78
N SER A 371 -17.92 -1.54 6.44
CA SER A 371 -17.17 -2.47 5.59
C SER A 371 -15.68 -2.48 5.90
N LEU A 372 -15.08 -1.31 6.12
CA LEU A 372 -13.67 -1.23 6.52
C LEU A 372 -13.43 -1.76 7.93
N CYS A 373 -14.39 -1.59 8.83
CA CYS A 373 -14.33 -2.16 10.18
C CYS A 373 -14.42 -3.71 10.16
N ASP A 374 -15.04 -4.31 9.15
CA ASP A 374 -15.15 -5.74 8.99
C ASP A 374 -14.04 -6.32 8.10
N ASP A 375 -12.88 -6.54 8.70
CA ASP A 375 -11.72 -7.14 8.05
C ASP A 375 -11.20 -6.33 6.86
N PHE A 376 -11.22 -5.01 7.02
CA PHE A 376 -10.75 -4.07 6.00
C PHE A 376 -11.28 -4.39 4.59
N ASN A 377 -12.58 -4.66 4.48
CA ASN A 377 -13.26 -5.01 3.24
C ASN A 377 -13.38 -3.79 2.30
N THR A 378 -12.29 -3.45 1.62
CA THR A 378 -12.22 -2.33 0.66
C THR A 378 -13.17 -2.52 -0.53
N ALA A 379 -13.39 -3.77 -0.97
CA ALA A 379 -14.32 -4.07 -2.06
C ALA A 379 -15.77 -3.69 -1.69
N GLY A 380 -16.21 -4.05 -0.49
CA GLY A 380 -17.52 -3.66 0.04
C GLY A 380 -17.63 -2.14 0.22
N ALA A 381 -16.59 -1.53 0.78
CA ALA A 381 -16.53 -0.07 0.97
C ALA A 381 -16.63 0.67 -0.37
N MET A 382 -15.90 0.25 -1.41
CA MET A 382 -16.02 0.87 -2.75
C MET A 382 -17.42 0.70 -3.35
N GLY A 383 -18.14 -0.37 -3.06
CA GLY A 383 -19.53 -0.52 -3.48
C GLY A 383 -20.40 0.65 -2.97
N PHE A 384 -20.28 1.00 -1.68
CA PHE A 384 -21.01 2.12 -1.09
C PHE A 384 -20.49 3.49 -1.53
N LEU A 385 -19.21 3.62 -1.83
CA LEU A 385 -18.67 4.84 -2.44
C LEU A 385 -19.28 5.08 -3.83
N PHE A 386 -19.35 4.07 -4.69
CA PHE A 386 -19.98 4.19 -6.01
C PHE A 386 -21.49 4.34 -5.95
N GLU A 387 -22.17 3.82 -4.90
CA GLU A 387 -23.57 4.13 -4.63
C GLU A 387 -23.77 5.63 -4.32
N ALA A 388 -22.91 6.21 -3.48
CA ALA A 388 -22.93 7.65 -3.23
C ALA A 388 -22.68 8.48 -4.49
N VAL A 389 -21.71 8.09 -5.32
CA VAL A 389 -21.46 8.74 -6.62
C VAL A 389 -22.72 8.73 -7.51
N ARG A 390 -23.46 7.62 -7.53
CA ARG A 390 -24.73 7.54 -8.26
C ARG A 390 -25.77 8.50 -7.70
N ILE A 391 -25.92 8.56 -6.37
CA ILE A 391 -26.86 9.49 -5.71
C ILE A 391 -26.48 10.95 -6.01
N ILE A 392 -25.19 11.30 -5.92
CA ILE A 392 -24.68 12.65 -6.20
C ILE A 392 -24.99 13.05 -7.62
N ASN A 393 -24.62 12.22 -8.60
CA ASN A 393 -24.83 12.51 -10.03
C ASN A 393 -26.32 12.63 -10.36
N GLN A 394 -27.16 11.78 -9.79
CA GLN A 394 -28.61 11.87 -9.95
C GLN A 394 -29.15 13.17 -9.37
N THR A 395 -28.73 13.56 -8.18
CA THR A 395 -29.16 14.79 -7.54
C THR A 395 -28.77 16.02 -8.35
N ILE A 396 -27.54 16.08 -8.87
CA ILE A 396 -27.06 17.18 -9.73
C ILE A 396 -27.85 17.24 -11.05
N ALA A 397 -28.23 16.11 -11.61
CA ALA A 397 -29.02 16.05 -12.84
C ALA A 397 -30.48 16.47 -12.64
N GLU A 398 -31.08 16.14 -11.50
CA GLU A 398 -32.48 16.48 -11.17
C GLU A 398 -32.64 17.91 -10.68
N GLU A 399 -31.66 18.40 -9.91
CA GLU A 399 -31.69 19.70 -9.25
C GLU A 399 -30.64 20.63 -9.87
N ARG A 400 -31.06 21.67 -10.59
CA ARG A 400 -30.13 22.67 -11.14
C ARG A 400 -29.34 23.43 -10.09
N VAL A 401 -29.87 23.49 -8.88
CA VAL A 401 -29.27 24.14 -7.70
C VAL A 401 -29.38 23.17 -6.53
N ILE A 402 -28.25 22.65 -6.06
CA ILE A 402 -28.22 21.69 -4.97
C ILE A 402 -28.22 22.38 -3.60
N HIS A 403 -28.71 21.68 -2.59
CA HIS A 403 -28.71 22.22 -1.23
C HIS A 403 -27.31 22.19 -0.60
N GLU A 404 -26.96 23.21 0.18
CA GLU A 404 -25.64 23.31 0.83
C GLU A 404 -25.35 22.12 1.76
N GLY A 405 -26.33 21.66 2.56
CA GLY A 405 -26.19 20.49 3.43
C GLY A 405 -25.90 19.20 2.66
N PHE A 406 -26.53 19.01 1.48
CA PHE A 406 -26.24 17.87 0.61
C PHE A 406 -24.82 17.95 0.04
N ARG A 407 -24.43 19.12 -0.50
CA ARG A 407 -23.08 19.33 -1.01
C ARG A 407 -22.04 19.04 0.08
N LYS A 408 -22.27 19.56 1.29
CA LYS A 408 -21.37 19.34 2.42
C LYS A 408 -21.24 17.85 2.75
N ALA A 409 -22.36 17.13 2.94
CA ALA A 409 -22.35 15.71 3.28
C ALA A 409 -21.64 14.86 2.20
N ALA A 410 -21.91 15.16 0.91
CA ALA A 410 -21.30 14.48 -0.20
C ALA A 410 -19.80 14.76 -0.30
N THR A 411 -19.38 16.02 -0.14
CA THR A 411 -17.96 16.40 -0.15
C THR A 411 -17.21 15.76 1.02
N ASP A 412 -17.77 15.82 2.23
CA ASP A 412 -17.17 15.22 3.42
C ASP A 412 -16.99 13.71 3.27
N PHE A 413 -17.96 13.03 2.61
CA PHE A 413 -17.81 11.58 2.36
C PHE A 413 -16.76 11.27 1.32
N LEU A 414 -16.74 11.97 0.17
CA LEU A 414 -15.72 11.77 -0.87
C LEU A 414 -14.32 12.06 -0.33
N SER A 415 -14.16 13.13 0.46
CA SER A 415 -12.89 13.46 1.12
C SER A 415 -12.44 12.35 2.07
N TYR A 416 -13.33 11.88 2.94
CA TYR A 416 -13.03 10.78 3.87
C TYR A 416 -12.62 9.51 3.12
N ALA A 417 -13.34 9.15 2.07
CA ALA A 417 -13.03 7.98 1.26
C ALA A 417 -11.64 8.11 0.59
N ASP A 418 -11.29 9.30 0.11
CA ASP A 418 -9.99 9.56 -0.48
C ASP A 418 -8.85 9.59 0.55
N GLU A 419 -9.09 10.17 1.74
CA GLU A 419 -8.12 10.13 2.84
C GLU A 419 -7.74 8.70 3.23
N VAL A 420 -8.72 7.76 3.21
CA VAL A 420 -8.48 6.35 3.50
C VAL A 420 -7.91 5.60 2.30
N LEU A 421 -8.56 5.67 1.15
CA LEU A 421 -8.23 4.82 0.00
C LEU A 421 -7.18 5.47 -0.94
N GLY A 422 -7.15 6.80 -1.03
CA GLY A 422 -6.23 7.55 -1.90
C GLY A 422 -6.46 7.28 -3.38
N ILE A 423 -7.73 7.22 -3.82
CA ILE A 423 -8.11 6.80 -5.19
C ILE A 423 -8.77 7.88 -6.02
N ILE A 424 -9.04 9.06 -5.46
CA ILE A 424 -9.69 10.16 -6.16
C ILE A 424 -8.68 11.23 -6.55
N GLY A 425 -7.83 11.65 -5.60
CA GLY A 425 -6.92 12.79 -5.70
C GLY A 425 -7.69 14.11 -5.66
N THR A 426 -7.07 15.15 -5.15
CA THR A 426 -7.71 16.47 -5.07
C THR A 426 -7.96 17.04 -6.46
N PRO A 427 -9.15 17.65 -6.72
CA PRO A 427 -9.35 18.46 -7.92
C PRO A 427 -8.37 19.63 -7.88
N GLY A 428 -7.35 19.62 -8.70
CA GLY A 428 -6.27 20.62 -8.70
C GLY A 428 -4.88 20.04 -8.51
N ASP A 429 -4.71 18.80 -8.06
CA ASP A 429 -3.43 18.11 -8.10
C ASP A 429 -3.03 17.88 -9.56
N SER A 430 -2.25 18.84 -10.08
CA SER A 430 -1.57 18.70 -11.36
C SER A 430 -0.31 17.89 -11.14
N ALA A 431 -0.11 16.83 -11.93
CA ALA A 431 1.18 16.18 -12.01
C ALA A 431 2.25 17.21 -12.41
N ALA A 432 3.48 17.03 -11.93
CA ALA A 432 4.58 17.91 -12.30
C ALA A 432 4.66 18.02 -13.84
N GLY A 433 4.58 19.25 -14.37
CA GLY A 433 4.58 19.53 -15.82
C GLY A 433 3.21 19.77 -16.47
N GLU A 434 2.08 19.57 -15.75
CA GLU A 434 0.77 19.93 -16.28
C GLU A 434 0.49 21.43 -16.17
N PRO A 435 -0.27 22.02 -17.13
CA PRO A 435 -0.59 23.43 -17.09
C PRO A 435 -1.43 23.78 -15.87
N GLY A 436 -1.08 24.84 -15.17
CA GLY A 436 -1.87 25.38 -14.06
C GLY A 436 -3.27 25.79 -14.52
N GLU A 437 -4.23 25.81 -13.60
CA GLU A 437 -5.62 26.17 -13.86
C GLU A 437 -5.75 27.54 -14.57
N GLU A 438 -4.95 28.52 -14.16
CA GLU A 438 -4.93 29.86 -14.78
C GLU A 438 -4.66 29.79 -16.29
N LYS A 439 -3.66 29.00 -16.70
CA LYS A 439 -3.33 28.83 -18.14
C LYS A 439 -4.46 28.15 -18.91
N ILE A 440 -5.13 27.17 -18.31
CA ILE A 440 -6.27 26.48 -18.92
C ILE A 440 -7.43 27.46 -19.13
N LEU A 441 -7.77 28.26 -18.14
CA LEU A 441 -8.83 29.25 -18.20
C LEU A 441 -8.56 30.31 -19.28
N VAL A 442 -7.32 30.80 -19.39
CA VAL A 442 -6.92 31.73 -20.47
C VAL A 442 -7.14 31.11 -21.84
N LEU A 443 -6.73 29.87 -22.08
CA LEU A 443 -6.92 29.18 -23.35
C LEU A 443 -8.41 28.97 -23.66
N ILE A 444 -9.23 28.65 -22.66
CA ILE A 444 -10.68 28.51 -22.82
C ILE A 444 -11.32 29.86 -23.20
N GLU A 445 -10.91 30.97 -22.57
CA GLU A 445 -11.39 32.30 -22.91
C GLU A 445 -11.01 32.71 -24.38
N GLU A 446 -9.74 32.44 -24.77
CA GLU A 446 -9.29 32.67 -26.13
C GLU A 446 -10.08 31.86 -27.17
N ARG A 447 -10.35 30.56 -26.89
CA ARG A 447 -11.19 29.70 -27.73
C ARG A 447 -12.60 30.25 -27.85
N ASN A 448 -13.21 30.63 -26.75
CA ASN A 448 -14.56 31.19 -26.75
C ASN A 448 -14.63 32.53 -27.50
N ALA A 449 -13.62 33.37 -27.37
CA ALA A 449 -13.50 34.62 -28.17
C ALA A 449 -13.32 34.33 -29.67
N ALA A 450 -12.54 33.30 -30.05
CA ALA A 450 -12.40 32.87 -31.45
C ALA A 450 -13.75 32.40 -32.03
N ARG A 451 -14.49 31.56 -31.29
CA ARG A 451 -15.85 31.10 -31.69
C ARG A 451 -16.82 32.25 -31.91
N LYS A 452 -16.84 33.23 -31.00
CA LYS A 452 -17.69 34.44 -31.13
C LYS A 452 -17.38 35.23 -32.40
N ARG A 453 -16.10 35.27 -32.84
CA ARG A 453 -15.64 35.89 -34.08
C ARG A 453 -15.81 35.00 -35.31
N LYS A 454 -16.32 33.78 -35.17
CA LYS A 454 -16.44 32.75 -36.18
C LYS A 454 -15.10 32.28 -36.77
N ASP A 455 -14.02 32.45 -36.01
CA ASP A 455 -12.69 31.90 -36.31
C ASP A 455 -12.59 30.46 -35.76
N PHE A 456 -13.22 29.56 -36.50
CA PHE A 456 -13.32 28.16 -36.12
C PHE A 456 -11.97 27.46 -36.17
N ALA A 457 -11.09 27.85 -37.12
CA ALA A 457 -9.76 27.25 -37.23
C ALA A 457 -8.92 27.52 -35.97
N LYS A 458 -8.94 28.76 -35.43
CA LYS A 458 -8.26 29.08 -34.18
C LYS A 458 -8.90 28.38 -32.98
N ALA A 459 -10.24 28.29 -32.96
CA ALA A 459 -10.95 27.62 -31.87
C ALA A 459 -10.65 26.12 -31.81
N ASP A 460 -10.55 25.45 -32.96
CA ASP A 460 -10.20 24.04 -33.05
C ASP A 460 -8.73 23.81 -32.70
N ALA A 461 -7.79 24.67 -33.14
CA ALA A 461 -6.38 24.58 -32.73
C ALA A 461 -6.20 24.67 -31.22
N ILE A 462 -6.91 25.60 -30.56
CA ILE A 462 -6.85 25.71 -29.07
C ILE A 462 -7.46 24.47 -28.40
N ARG A 463 -8.56 23.92 -28.94
CA ARG A 463 -9.15 22.69 -28.45
C ARG A 463 -8.18 21.51 -28.55
N ASP A 464 -7.49 21.39 -29.66
CA ASP A 464 -6.51 20.34 -29.92
C ASP A 464 -5.26 20.52 -29.03
N GLU A 465 -4.81 21.77 -28.77
CA GLU A 465 -3.77 22.09 -27.83
C GLU A 465 -4.17 21.64 -26.39
N LEU A 466 -5.37 22.02 -25.94
CA LEU A 466 -5.88 21.61 -24.64
C LEU A 466 -6.03 20.08 -24.55
N ALA A 467 -6.52 19.42 -25.61
CA ALA A 467 -6.61 17.96 -25.65
C ALA A 467 -5.23 17.29 -25.58
N SER A 468 -4.22 17.85 -26.26
CA SER A 468 -2.83 17.37 -26.15
C SER A 468 -2.27 17.47 -24.73
N LEU A 469 -2.68 18.50 -23.99
CA LEU A 469 -2.37 18.71 -22.58
C LEU A 469 -3.24 17.87 -21.63
N GLY A 470 -4.15 17.03 -22.15
CA GLY A 470 -5.05 16.19 -21.36
C GLY A 470 -6.29 16.91 -20.83
N ILE A 471 -6.64 18.05 -21.37
CA ILE A 471 -7.81 18.81 -20.98
C ILE A 471 -8.96 18.50 -21.95
N ILE A 472 -10.06 18.01 -21.41
CA ILE A 472 -11.31 17.74 -22.15
C ILE A 472 -12.25 18.92 -21.93
N LEU A 473 -12.77 19.51 -23.00
CA LEU A 473 -13.74 20.61 -22.94
C LEU A 473 -15.16 20.08 -23.15
N GLU A 474 -16.09 20.57 -22.35
CA GLU A 474 -17.52 20.34 -22.46
C GLU A 474 -18.24 21.69 -22.61
N ASP A 475 -18.82 21.94 -23.79
CA ASP A 475 -19.62 23.16 -24.05
C ASP A 475 -21.02 22.97 -23.47
N THR A 476 -21.43 23.84 -22.53
CA THR A 476 -22.77 23.88 -21.93
C THR A 476 -23.47 25.19 -22.26
N PRO A 477 -24.81 25.30 -22.08
CA PRO A 477 -25.52 26.57 -22.24
C PRO A 477 -24.97 27.70 -21.34
N GLU A 478 -24.42 27.36 -20.21
CA GLU A 478 -23.85 28.28 -19.21
C GLU A 478 -22.39 28.66 -19.50
N GLY A 479 -21.72 27.96 -20.42
CA GLY A 479 -20.30 28.20 -20.76
C GLY A 479 -19.52 26.91 -21.06
N THR A 480 -18.22 27.07 -21.29
CA THR A 480 -17.33 25.92 -21.49
C THR A 480 -16.78 25.43 -20.16
N ARG A 481 -17.11 24.18 -19.82
CA ARG A 481 -16.51 23.46 -18.69
C ARG A 481 -15.31 22.67 -19.17
N TRP A 482 -14.43 22.31 -18.28
CA TRP A 482 -13.24 21.51 -18.60
C TRP A 482 -12.95 20.50 -17.52
N LYS A 483 -12.33 19.39 -17.90
CA LYS A 483 -11.85 18.36 -16.98
C LYS A 483 -10.52 17.79 -17.46
N ARG A 484 -9.72 17.27 -16.54
CA ARG A 484 -8.48 16.58 -16.89
C ARG A 484 -8.75 15.13 -17.24
N ALA A 485 -8.26 14.66 -18.38
CA ALA A 485 -8.20 13.24 -18.70
C ALA A 485 -7.15 12.56 -17.81
N LEU A 486 -7.42 11.34 -17.37
CA LEU A 486 -6.42 10.50 -16.71
C LEU A 486 -5.42 10.00 -17.76
N LYS A 487 -4.23 10.57 -17.78
CA LYS A 487 -3.11 10.09 -18.61
C LYS A 487 -2.19 9.19 -17.81
N PRO A 488 -1.54 8.19 -18.45
CA PRO A 488 -0.40 7.50 -17.86
C PRO A 488 0.69 8.50 -17.44
N HIS A 489 1.42 8.18 -16.40
CA HIS A 489 2.52 9.03 -15.94
C HIS A 489 3.74 8.78 -16.83
N HIS A 490 3.96 9.64 -17.84
CA HIS A 490 5.22 9.63 -18.57
C HIS A 490 6.25 10.44 -17.79
N ASN A 491 7.36 9.80 -17.41
CA ASN A 491 8.52 10.54 -16.93
C ASN A 491 9.05 11.39 -18.09
N ALA A 492 9.16 12.71 -17.86
CA ALA A 492 9.80 13.65 -18.78
C ALA A 492 11.32 13.41 -18.78
#